data_85be454cea9beb841ca083d60de682b7
#
_entry.id   85be454cea9beb841ca083d60de682b7
#
_cell.length_a   1.000
_cell.length_b   1.000
_cell.length_c   1.000
_cell.angle_alpha   90.00
_cell.angle_beta   90.00
_cell.angle_gamma   90.00
#
_symmetry.space_group_name_H-M   'P 1'
#
loop_
_entity.id
_entity.type
_entity.pdbx_description
1 polymer ?
#
loop_
_entity_poly.entity_id
_entity_poly.type
_entity_poly.pdbx_seq_one_letter_code
_entity_poly.pdbx_strand_id
1 'polypeptide(L)'
;VAVLYAPTAGIVCPFGLNIAMAENAAVNGVSFFFDTKVETIERMRLAEHSGTSELSENEKAGFQIKTSRGTFEAKYIVNAAGVYADRFHNMVSEKKIKITPRKGEYFLLDKSAGKHVSRTIFALPGKYGKGVLVSPTVHGNLLVGPTATDLDDKEGNYTTADGLGEIRGKSGKCVKNIPLRSVITSFAGLRAHEEGHEFLIGELEDVPGFIDCAGIESPGLTSAPAIGKMVAGILKEKMDLKEDPNFQGTRKGILDPSRLSLEEHNELIRKNPAYGNMICRCEMISEGEILDAIHRPLGAKSLDGIKRRTRAGMGRCQSGFCSPRTMEILSRELKVPMEELTKSGGGSKLITGHSKEIYQGEDAE
;
A
#
# COMPACT_ATOMS: atom_id res chain seq x y z
N VAL A 1 -13.78 -35.27 9.87
CA VAL A 1 -13.06 -34.02 9.66
C VAL A 1 -14.01 -32.89 9.99
N ALA A 2 -13.62 -31.98 10.88
CA ALA A 2 -14.43 -30.81 11.28
C ALA A 2 -13.84 -29.55 10.65
N VAL A 3 -14.70 -28.57 10.37
CA VAL A 3 -14.33 -27.25 9.83
C VAL A 3 -15.02 -26.18 10.67
N LEU A 4 -14.25 -25.18 11.08
CA LEU A 4 -14.82 -23.96 11.67
C LEU A 4 -15.18 -23.00 10.52
N TYR A 5 -16.46 -22.63 10.46
CA TYR A 5 -16.98 -21.70 9.46
C TYR A 5 -17.32 -20.35 10.10
N ALA A 6 -16.76 -19.26 9.54
CA ALA A 6 -17.05 -17.89 9.95
C ALA A 6 -17.93 -17.19 8.88
N PRO A 7 -19.26 -17.19 9.03
CA PRO A 7 -20.19 -16.70 7.99
C PRO A 7 -20.10 -15.20 7.74
N THR A 8 -19.69 -14.42 8.76
CA THR A 8 -19.57 -12.96 8.71
C THR A 8 -18.20 -12.47 8.20
N ALA A 9 -17.24 -13.39 7.98
CA ALA A 9 -15.93 -13.04 7.46
C ALA A 9 -16.03 -12.64 5.98
N GLY A 10 -15.18 -11.69 5.57
CA GLY A 10 -15.11 -11.19 4.20
C GLY A 10 -13.68 -10.98 3.73
N ILE A 11 -13.53 -10.53 2.49
CA ILE A 11 -12.27 -10.12 1.89
C ILE A 11 -12.39 -8.68 1.42
N VAL A 12 -11.28 -7.96 1.40
CA VAL A 12 -11.19 -6.57 0.95
C VAL A 12 -10.00 -6.40 0.01
N CYS A 13 -10.11 -5.47 -0.95
CA CYS A 13 -8.98 -5.08 -1.77
C CYS A 13 -8.03 -4.21 -0.93
N PRO A 14 -6.77 -4.64 -0.66
CA PRO A 14 -5.84 -3.88 0.16
C PRO A 14 -5.48 -2.53 -0.47
N PHE A 15 -5.29 -2.49 -1.79
CA PHE A 15 -5.00 -1.24 -2.50
C PHE A 15 -6.18 -0.27 -2.41
N GLY A 16 -7.39 -0.75 -2.68
CA GLY A 16 -8.60 0.08 -2.64
C GLY A 16 -8.85 0.67 -1.27
N LEU A 17 -8.70 -0.12 -0.20
CA LEU A 17 -8.87 0.37 1.18
C LEU A 17 -7.83 1.44 1.53
N ASN A 18 -6.55 1.16 1.31
CA ASN A 18 -5.47 2.09 1.63
C ASN A 18 -5.59 3.42 0.85
N ILE A 19 -5.82 3.34 -0.47
CA ILE A 19 -5.98 4.53 -1.32
C ILE A 19 -7.22 5.33 -0.90
N ALA A 20 -8.33 4.66 -0.57
CA ALA A 20 -9.56 5.31 -0.14
C ALA A 20 -9.36 6.13 1.14
N MET A 21 -8.66 5.56 2.13
CA MET A 21 -8.35 6.24 3.38
C MET A 21 -7.44 7.45 3.16
N ALA A 22 -6.38 7.29 2.34
CA ALA A 22 -5.46 8.37 2.02
C ALA A 22 -6.14 9.51 1.24
N GLU A 23 -6.95 9.20 0.22
CA GLU A 23 -7.71 10.20 -0.53
C GLU A 23 -8.72 10.93 0.36
N ASN A 24 -9.41 10.22 1.26
CA ASN A 24 -10.32 10.85 2.20
C ASN A 24 -9.58 11.80 3.17
N ALA A 25 -8.41 11.40 3.66
CA ALA A 25 -7.57 12.28 4.47
C ALA A 25 -7.13 13.54 3.69
N ALA A 26 -6.73 13.39 2.43
CA ALA A 26 -6.30 14.49 1.59
C ALA A 26 -7.43 15.51 1.32
N VAL A 27 -8.65 15.06 1.05
CA VAL A 27 -9.80 15.98 0.84
C VAL A 27 -10.23 16.68 2.13
N ASN A 28 -9.83 16.17 3.29
CA ASN A 28 -10.01 16.79 4.60
C ASN A 28 -8.77 17.56 5.09
N GLY A 29 -7.87 17.95 4.18
CA GLY A 29 -6.78 18.89 4.46
C GLY A 29 -5.47 18.27 4.94
N VAL A 30 -5.34 16.94 4.98
CA VAL A 30 -4.06 16.28 5.30
C VAL A 30 -3.07 16.46 4.16
N SER A 31 -1.89 17.01 4.46
CA SER A 31 -0.79 17.15 3.51
C SER A 31 0.01 15.86 3.38
N PHE A 32 0.31 15.45 2.15
CA PHE A 32 1.12 14.27 1.84
C PHE A 32 2.43 14.69 1.17
N PHE A 33 3.55 14.28 1.76
CA PHE A 33 4.90 14.53 1.26
C PHE A 33 5.49 13.22 0.73
N PHE A 34 5.20 12.91 -0.54
CA PHE A 34 5.76 11.73 -1.22
C PHE A 34 7.24 11.93 -1.54
N ASP A 35 7.97 10.83 -1.74
CA ASP A 35 9.42 10.83 -2.02
C ASP A 35 10.21 11.62 -0.98
N THR A 36 9.73 11.67 0.25
CA THR A 36 10.32 12.41 1.36
C THR A 36 10.69 11.43 2.46
N LYS A 37 11.96 11.07 2.52
CA LYS A 37 12.51 10.14 3.49
C LYS A 37 12.83 10.85 4.79
N VAL A 38 12.27 10.40 5.90
CA VAL A 38 12.68 10.84 7.24
C VAL A 38 14.06 10.25 7.55
N GLU A 39 15.00 11.11 7.94
CA GLU A 39 16.38 10.75 8.22
C GLU A 39 16.65 10.71 9.72
N THR A 40 16.29 11.79 10.44
CA THR A 40 16.41 11.88 11.90
C THR A 40 15.20 12.56 12.53
N ILE A 41 14.94 12.20 13.77
CA ILE A 41 13.95 12.81 14.65
C ILE A 41 14.66 13.20 15.94
N GLU A 42 14.57 14.46 16.31
CA GLU A 42 15.21 15.01 17.52
C GLU A 42 14.16 15.75 18.35
N ARG A 43 14.22 15.63 19.68
CA ARG A 43 13.38 16.43 20.58
C ARG A 43 13.89 17.86 20.61
N MET A 44 12.99 18.81 20.59
CA MET A 44 13.30 20.23 20.66
C MET A 44 12.27 21.00 21.52
N ARG A 45 12.65 22.20 21.94
CA ARG A 45 11.68 23.18 22.42
C ARG A 45 11.12 23.93 21.21
N LEU A 46 9.80 23.93 21.06
CA LEU A 46 9.14 24.73 20.02
C LEU A 46 9.25 26.21 20.39
N ALA A 47 9.61 27.03 19.41
CA ALA A 47 9.63 28.48 19.59
C ALA A 47 8.23 29.02 19.91
N GLU A 48 8.12 29.94 20.87
CA GLU A 48 6.87 30.58 21.23
C GLU A 48 6.37 31.42 20.05
N HIS A 49 5.34 30.97 19.36
CA HIS A 49 4.57 31.81 18.46
C HIS A 49 3.47 32.48 19.28
N SER A 50 3.77 33.75 19.66
CA SER A 50 2.90 34.73 20.28
C SER A 50 2.16 34.41 21.60
N GLY A 51 2.66 34.91 22.70
CA GLY A 51 1.83 35.64 23.67
C GLY A 51 1.15 34.88 24.81
N THR A 52 1.48 33.61 25.07
CA THR A 52 0.95 32.93 26.28
C THR A 52 2.10 32.41 27.14
N SER A 53 2.38 33.13 28.22
CA SER A 53 3.49 32.91 29.15
C SER A 53 3.26 31.82 30.21
N GLU A 54 2.21 30.99 30.11
CA GLU A 54 1.81 30.06 31.17
C GLU A 54 1.79 28.57 30.77
N LEU A 55 2.40 28.18 29.63
CA LEU A 55 2.48 26.77 29.25
C LEU A 55 3.56 26.04 30.05
N SER A 56 3.24 24.84 30.52
CA SER A 56 4.18 23.93 31.18
C SER A 56 5.36 23.55 30.26
N GLU A 57 6.50 23.12 30.83
CA GLU A 57 7.67 22.73 30.01
C GLU A 57 7.36 21.61 29.01
N ASN A 58 6.41 20.73 29.31
CA ASN A 58 5.96 19.65 28.42
C ASN A 58 5.10 20.16 27.24
N GLU A 59 4.38 21.27 27.40
CA GLU A 59 3.59 21.89 26.32
C GLU A 59 4.44 22.69 25.33
N LYS A 60 5.68 23.02 25.73
CA LYS A 60 6.70 23.66 24.88
C LYS A 60 7.61 22.64 24.17
N ALA A 61 7.48 21.36 24.45
CA ALA A 61 8.26 20.31 23.83
C ALA A 61 7.67 19.93 22.46
N GLY A 62 8.53 19.62 21.53
CA GLY A 62 8.16 19.15 20.21
C GLY A 62 9.30 18.38 19.55
N PHE A 63 9.19 18.20 18.25
CA PHE A 63 10.14 17.41 17.48
C PHE A 63 10.60 18.18 16.25
N GLN A 64 11.88 18.08 15.93
CA GLN A 64 12.44 18.43 14.65
C GLN A 64 12.64 17.16 13.85
N ILE A 65 12.09 17.12 12.64
CA ILE A 65 12.15 15.99 11.72
C ILE A 65 12.96 16.41 10.51
N LYS A 66 14.19 15.89 10.37
CA LYS A 66 15.00 16.10 9.18
C LYS A 66 14.64 15.06 8.13
N THR A 67 14.45 15.53 6.91
CA THR A 67 14.07 14.68 5.78
C THR A 67 14.95 14.96 4.58
N SER A 68 14.89 14.09 3.57
CA SER A 68 15.57 14.28 2.27
C SER A 68 15.13 15.53 1.50
N ARG A 69 14.06 16.21 1.94
CA ARG A 69 13.48 17.40 1.25
C ARG A 69 13.29 18.61 2.17
N GLY A 70 13.95 18.62 3.32
CA GLY A 70 13.87 19.72 4.27
C GLY A 70 13.55 19.28 5.67
N THR A 71 13.37 20.25 6.55
CA THR A 71 13.12 20.04 7.98
C THR A 71 11.70 20.44 8.33
N PHE A 72 11.05 19.63 9.14
CA PHE A 72 9.71 19.88 9.68
C PHE A 72 9.78 19.99 11.20
N GLU A 73 8.84 20.71 11.77
CA GLU A 73 8.60 20.79 13.20
C GLU A 73 7.19 20.30 13.52
N ALA A 74 7.05 19.53 14.59
CA ALA A 74 5.78 18.98 15.01
C ALA A 74 5.68 18.89 16.52
N LYS A 75 4.48 19.10 17.07
CA LYS A 75 4.17 18.87 18.50
C LYS A 75 4.07 17.38 18.81
N TYR A 76 3.47 16.62 17.89
CA TYR A 76 3.22 15.19 18.00
C TYR A 76 3.73 14.45 16.77
N ILE A 77 4.22 13.25 16.98
CA ILE A 77 4.59 12.31 15.92
C ILE A 77 3.82 11.02 16.12
N VAL A 78 3.27 10.49 15.03
CA VAL A 78 2.76 9.12 14.97
C VAL A 78 3.69 8.30 14.09
N ASN A 79 4.41 7.39 14.69
CA ASN A 79 5.35 6.49 14.01
C ASN A 79 4.59 5.27 13.47
N ALA A 80 4.21 5.31 12.20
CA ALA A 80 3.57 4.21 11.49
C ALA A 80 4.46 3.66 10.36
N ALA A 81 5.78 3.57 10.60
CA ALA A 81 6.79 3.29 9.57
C ALA A 81 6.96 1.79 9.24
N GLY A 82 6.04 0.91 9.67
CA GLY A 82 6.03 -0.51 9.34
C GLY A 82 7.33 -1.20 9.77
N VAL A 83 8.02 -1.86 8.83
CA VAL A 83 9.29 -2.57 9.15
C VAL A 83 10.42 -1.65 9.63
N TYR A 84 10.27 -0.35 9.49
CA TYR A 84 11.23 0.66 9.96
C TYR A 84 10.79 1.37 11.25
N ALA A 85 9.69 0.96 11.88
CA ALA A 85 9.19 1.63 13.08
C ALA A 85 10.20 1.63 14.22
N ASP A 86 10.95 0.55 14.40
CA ASP A 86 12.03 0.44 15.37
C ASP A 86 13.15 1.47 15.17
N ARG A 87 13.47 1.81 13.91
CA ARG A 87 14.49 2.81 13.60
C ARG A 87 14.11 4.17 14.20
N PHE A 88 12.88 4.61 14.01
CA PHE A 88 12.43 5.92 14.48
C PHE A 88 12.15 5.92 16.00
N HIS A 89 11.55 4.85 16.52
CA HIS A 89 11.42 4.64 17.95
C HIS A 89 12.79 4.75 18.65
N ASN A 90 13.78 4.02 18.14
CA ASN A 90 15.11 3.93 18.72
C ASN A 90 15.95 5.22 18.59
N MET A 91 15.53 6.20 17.78
CA MET A 91 16.15 7.52 17.72
C MET A 91 15.80 8.36 18.93
N VAL A 92 14.60 8.20 19.48
CA VAL A 92 14.04 9.12 20.50
C VAL A 92 13.89 8.50 21.89
N SER A 93 13.63 7.20 21.99
CA SER A 93 13.42 6.47 23.24
C SER A 93 14.69 5.80 23.75
N GLU A 94 14.84 5.72 25.07
CA GLU A 94 15.88 4.92 25.71
C GLU A 94 15.54 3.42 25.69
N LYS A 95 14.24 3.07 25.78
CA LYS A 95 13.73 1.71 25.64
C LYS A 95 13.78 1.28 24.17
N LYS A 96 14.67 0.35 23.84
CA LYS A 96 14.84 -0.07 22.44
C LYS A 96 13.88 -1.21 22.07
N ILE A 97 13.34 -1.13 20.86
CA ILE A 97 12.54 -2.19 20.24
C ILE A 97 13.25 -2.74 19.01
N LYS A 98 12.85 -3.92 18.56
CA LYS A 98 13.35 -4.54 17.32
C LYS A 98 12.19 -5.03 16.48
N ILE A 99 12.16 -4.62 15.22
CA ILE A 99 11.23 -5.12 14.21
C ILE A 99 11.98 -5.99 13.22
N THR A 100 11.59 -7.25 13.16
CA THR A 100 12.14 -8.24 12.23
C THR A 100 11.23 -8.35 11.00
N PRO A 101 11.74 -8.12 9.78
CA PRO A 101 10.95 -8.30 8.58
C PRO A 101 10.56 -9.76 8.41
N ARG A 102 9.27 -10.09 8.44
CA ARG A 102 8.76 -11.44 8.18
C ARG A 102 8.17 -11.51 6.79
N LYS A 103 8.93 -12.09 5.85
CA LYS A 103 8.55 -12.21 4.45
C LYS A 103 7.43 -13.22 4.25
N GLY A 104 6.44 -12.84 3.44
CA GLY A 104 5.39 -13.72 2.94
C GLY A 104 5.37 -13.69 1.42
N GLU A 105 5.61 -14.83 0.80
CA GLU A 105 5.59 -15.01 -0.65
C GLU A 105 4.25 -15.60 -1.08
N TYR A 106 3.79 -15.24 -2.29
CA TYR A 106 2.47 -15.63 -2.81
C TYR A 106 2.53 -15.97 -4.30
N PHE A 107 1.64 -16.89 -4.70
CA PHE A 107 1.18 -17.02 -6.08
C PHE A 107 -0.17 -16.29 -6.26
N LEU A 108 -0.28 -15.54 -7.35
CA LEU A 108 -1.56 -15.04 -7.85
C LEU A 108 -1.93 -15.80 -9.13
N LEU A 109 -3.10 -16.40 -9.13
CA LEU A 109 -3.64 -17.16 -10.25
C LEU A 109 -4.65 -16.33 -11.04
N ASP A 110 -4.79 -16.64 -12.31
CA ASP A 110 -5.74 -16.03 -13.23
C ASP A 110 -7.20 -16.16 -12.75
N LYS A 111 -8.08 -15.30 -13.22
CA LYS A 111 -9.52 -15.32 -12.92
C LYS A 111 -10.20 -16.63 -13.28
N SER A 112 -9.68 -17.40 -14.23
CA SER A 112 -10.17 -18.74 -14.55
C SER A 112 -10.07 -19.72 -13.37
N ALA A 113 -9.14 -19.48 -12.44
CA ALA A 113 -8.99 -20.24 -11.19
C ALA A 113 -9.81 -19.65 -10.02
N GLY A 114 -10.40 -18.48 -10.18
CA GLY A 114 -10.99 -17.71 -9.08
C GLY A 114 -12.17 -18.36 -8.37
N LYS A 115 -12.90 -19.24 -9.09
CA LYS A 115 -14.03 -20.00 -8.53
C LYS A 115 -13.64 -21.31 -7.84
N HIS A 116 -12.33 -21.60 -7.73
CA HIS A 116 -11.84 -22.85 -7.12
C HIS A 116 -12.20 -22.95 -5.63
N VAL A 117 -12.26 -21.83 -4.93
CA VAL A 117 -12.79 -21.72 -3.57
C VAL A 117 -13.69 -20.49 -3.46
N SER A 118 -14.73 -20.55 -2.63
CA SER A 118 -15.66 -19.44 -2.38
C SER A 118 -15.32 -18.63 -1.12
N ARG A 119 -14.39 -19.12 -0.31
CA ARG A 119 -13.97 -18.53 0.96
C ARG A 119 -12.45 -18.69 1.11
N THR A 120 -11.85 -17.90 1.99
CA THR A 120 -10.46 -18.13 2.41
C THR A 120 -10.39 -19.40 3.24
N ILE A 121 -9.56 -20.34 2.81
CA ILE A 121 -9.33 -21.62 3.48
C ILE A 121 -8.01 -21.55 4.25
N PHE A 122 -8.08 -21.86 5.52
CA PHE A 122 -6.94 -21.94 6.43
C PHE A 122 -6.67 -23.39 6.80
N ALA A 123 -5.40 -23.78 6.90
CA ALA A 123 -5.02 -24.97 7.65
C ALA A 123 -5.11 -24.70 9.16
N LEU A 124 -5.03 -25.75 9.97
CA LEU A 124 -4.81 -25.57 11.41
C LEU A 124 -3.51 -24.81 11.65
N PRO A 125 -3.49 -23.84 12.57
CA PRO A 125 -2.29 -23.07 12.88
C PRO A 125 -1.13 -23.97 13.30
N GLY A 126 0.06 -23.69 12.77
CA GLY A 126 1.31 -24.33 13.16
C GLY A 126 2.20 -23.38 13.98
N LYS A 127 3.46 -23.78 14.23
CA LYS A 127 4.45 -22.99 14.97
C LYS A 127 4.62 -21.56 14.47
N TYR A 128 4.47 -21.34 13.17
CA TYR A 128 4.61 -20.01 12.52
C TYR A 128 3.26 -19.41 12.11
N GLY A 129 2.18 -19.73 12.84
CA GLY A 129 0.85 -19.17 12.63
C GLY A 129 0.01 -19.92 11.60
N LYS A 130 -0.74 -19.17 10.79
CA LYS A 130 -1.83 -19.69 9.93
C LYS A 130 -1.38 -20.57 8.75
N GLY A 131 -0.08 -20.59 8.42
CA GLY A 131 0.46 -21.36 7.29
C GLY A 131 0.02 -20.82 5.92
N VAL A 132 0.11 -21.69 4.89
CA VAL A 132 -0.29 -21.36 3.51
C VAL A 132 -1.81 -21.40 3.42
N LEU A 133 -2.40 -20.33 2.89
CA LEU A 133 -3.82 -20.13 2.67
C LEU A 133 -4.16 -20.29 1.18
N VAL A 134 -5.43 -20.57 0.90
CA VAL A 134 -6.02 -20.45 -0.43
C VAL A 134 -7.22 -19.51 -0.32
N SER A 135 -7.16 -18.38 -1.02
CA SER A 135 -8.15 -17.31 -0.89
C SER A 135 -8.62 -16.77 -2.24
N PRO A 136 -9.92 -16.61 -2.45
CA PRO A 136 -10.39 -15.81 -3.56
C PRO A 136 -10.03 -14.35 -3.35
N THR A 137 -9.96 -13.56 -4.41
CA THR A 137 -9.83 -12.11 -4.33
C THR A 137 -11.13 -11.42 -4.72
N VAL A 138 -11.32 -10.17 -4.30
CA VAL A 138 -12.52 -9.38 -4.67
C VAL A 138 -12.65 -9.16 -6.18
N HIS A 139 -11.59 -9.35 -6.93
CA HIS A 139 -11.55 -9.17 -8.38
C HIS A 139 -11.58 -10.50 -9.15
N GLY A 140 -11.85 -11.61 -8.47
CA GLY A 140 -12.04 -12.92 -9.10
C GLY A 140 -10.76 -13.72 -9.40
N ASN A 141 -9.60 -13.31 -8.89
CA ASN A 141 -8.39 -14.11 -8.92
C ASN A 141 -8.34 -15.10 -7.75
N LEU A 142 -7.42 -16.06 -7.78
CA LEU A 142 -7.10 -16.93 -6.66
C LEU A 142 -5.71 -16.62 -6.13
N LEU A 143 -5.59 -16.46 -4.81
CA LEU A 143 -4.34 -16.19 -4.12
C LEU A 143 -3.94 -17.43 -3.31
N VAL A 144 -2.67 -17.85 -3.41
CA VAL A 144 -2.10 -18.99 -2.68
C VAL A 144 -0.83 -18.54 -1.97
N GLY A 145 -0.78 -18.70 -0.68
CA GLY A 145 0.28 -18.20 0.21
C GLY A 145 -0.31 -17.77 1.54
N PRO A 146 0.47 -17.12 2.44
CA PRO A 146 1.89 -16.81 2.30
C PRO A 146 2.83 -17.90 2.81
N THR A 147 4.13 -17.68 2.60
CA THR A 147 5.20 -18.21 3.46
C THR A 147 5.36 -17.36 4.73
N ALA A 148 6.23 -17.77 5.64
CA ALA A 148 6.62 -16.99 6.81
C ALA A 148 8.11 -17.22 7.09
N THR A 149 8.95 -16.30 6.60
CA THR A 149 10.41 -16.37 6.71
C THR A 149 10.94 -15.07 7.27
N ASP A 150 11.63 -15.12 8.40
CA ASP A 150 12.27 -13.96 9.00
C ASP A 150 13.55 -13.62 8.24
N LEU A 151 13.77 -12.32 8.02
CA LEU A 151 14.91 -11.77 7.29
C LEU A 151 15.58 -10.70 8.14
N ASP A 152 16.87 -10.46 7.87
CA ASP A 152 17.57 -9.28 8.39
C ASP A 152 17.40 -8.07 7.47
N ASP A 153 17.19 -8.31 6.17
CA ASP A 153 17.04 -7.26 5.16
C ASP A 153 15.60 -6.72 5.14
N LYS A 154 15.45 -5.45 5.53
CA LYS A 154 14.17 -4.72 5.51
C LYS A 154 13.68 -4.33 4.11
N GLU A 155 14.48 -4.60 3.06
CA GLU A 155 14.11 -4.40 1.65
C GLU A 155 13.90 -5.74 0.91
N GLY A 156 14.02 -6.87 1.59
CA GLY A 156 13.98 -8.24 1.05
C GLY A 156 12.60 -8.69 0.53
N ASN A 157 11.96 -7.91 -0.33
CA ASN A 157 10.61 -8.15 -0.86
C ASN A 157 10.57 -8.97 -2.18
N TYR A 158 11.64 -9.69 -2.50
CA TYR A 158 11.73 -10.59 -3.65
C TYR A 158 11.21 -12.00 -3.33
N THR A 159 10.75 -12.72 -4.35
CA THR A 159 10.38 -14.14 -4.25
C THR A 159 11.58 -15.04 -4.44
N THR A 160 11.53 -16.24 -3.83
CA THR A 160 12.59 -17.24 -3.88
C THR A 160 12.05 -18.58 -4.40
N ALA A 161 12.93 -19.39 -5.01
CA ALA A 161 12.56 -20.73 -5.45
C ALA A 161 12.08 -21.60 -4.28
N ASP A 162 12.75 -21.50 -3.13
CA ASP A 162 12.41 -22.26 -1.92
C ASP A 162 11.05 -21.84 -1.36
N GLY A 163 10.78 -20.53 -1.23
CA GLY A 163 9.50 -20.03 -0.73
C GLY A 163 8.33 -20.41 -1.66
N LEU A 164 8.51 -20.26 -2.96
CA LEU A 164 7.50 -20.70 -3.94
C LEU A 164 7.34 -22.22 -3.97
N GLY A 165 8.43 -22.99 -3.77
CA GLY A 165 8.42 -24.44 -3.59
C GLY A 165 7.65 -24.85 -2.33
N GLU A 166 7.84 -24.14 -1.22
CA GLU A 166 7.10 -24.36 0.02
C GLU A 166 5.58 -24.16 -0.19
N ILE A 167 5.16 -23.09 -0.86
CA ILE A 167 3.75 -22.85 -1.16
C ILE A 167 3.17 -24.01 -1.98
N ARG A 168 3.89 -24.43 -3.03
CA ARG A 168 3.47 -25.57 -3.86
C ARG A 168 3.28 -26.85 -3.05
N GLY A 169 4.21 -27.16 -2.14
CA GLY A 169 4.15 -28.38 -1.31
C GLY A 169 3.07 -28.34 -0.22
N LYS A 170 2.82 -27.15 0.36
CA LYS A 170 1.90 -27.01 1.51
C LYS A 170 0.46 -26.69 1.12
N SER A 171 0.20 -26.04 -0.01
CA SER A 171 -1.14 -25.60 -0.42
C SER A 171 -2.13 -26.76 -0.60
N GLY A 172 -1.65 -27.93 -1.05
CA GLY A 172 -2.45 -29.15 -1.19
C GLY A 172 -3.03 -29.70 0.12
N LYS A 173 -2.50 -29.27 1.29
CA LYS A 173 -3.05 -29.61 2.60
C LYS A 173 -4.35 -28.88 2.88
N CYS A 174 -4.53 -27.67 2.33
CA CYS A 174 -5.73 -26.85 2.50
C CYS A 174 -6.79 -27.19 1.46
N VAL A 175 -6.38 -27.26 0.18
CA VAL A 175 -7.28 -27.42 -0.95
C VAL A 175 -6.62 -28.34 -1.98
N LYS A 176 -7.36 -29.34 -2.44
CA LYS A 176 -6.87 -30.29 -3.48
C LYS A 176 -6.94 -29.63 -4.87
N ASN A 177 -6.11 -30.12 -5.77
CA ASN A 177 -6.15 -29.84 -7.22
C ASN A 177 -6.08 -28.33 -7.56
N ILE A 178 -5.31 -27.53 -6.80
CA ILE A 178 -5.12 -26.12 -7.11
C ILE A 178 -4.49 -26.00 -8.51
N PRO A 179 -5.08 -25.23 -9.44
CA PRO A 179 -4.61 -25.14 -10.82
C PRO A 179 -3.36 -24.24 -10.95
N LEU A 180 -2.22 -24.67 -10.41
CA LEU A 180 -0.97 -23.90 -10.40
C LEU A 180 -0.46 -23.51 -11.79
N ARG A 181 -0.92 -24.17 -12.86
CA ARG A 181 -0.63 -23.75 -14.25
C ARG A 181 -1.28 -22.41 -14.61
N SER A 182 -2.27 -21.97 -13.85
CA SER A 182 -2.93 -20.67 -14.01
C SER A 182 -2.24 -19.53 -13.24
N VAL A 183 -1.04 -19.75 -12.69
CA VAL A 183 -0.26 -18.67 -12.05
C VAL A 183 0.09 -17.62 -13.10
N ILE A 184 -0.24 -16.37 -12.82
CA ILE A 184 0.06 -15.22 -13.67
C ILE A 184 1.20 -14.37 -13.13
N THR A 185 1.42 -14.40 -11.81
CA THR A 185 2.56 -13.73 -11.17
C THR A 185 2.81 -14.29 -9.76
N SER A 186 3.98 -14.00 -9.23
CA SER A 186 4.32 -14.17 -7.82
C SER A 186 4.79 -12.85 -7.25
N PHE A 187 4.64 -12.68 -5.94
CA PHE A 187 5.11 -11.49 -5.23
C PHE A 187 5.41 -11.83 -3.78
N ALA A 188 6.14 -10.95 -3.11
CA ALA A 188 6.41 -11.02 -1.69
C ALA A 188 6.12 -9.69 -1.02
N GLY A 189 5.92 -9.74 0.29
CA GLY A 189 5.78 -8.57 1.15
C GLY A 189 6.32 -8.86 2.53
N LEU A 190 6.71 -7.79 3.24
CA LEU A 190 7.28 -7.87 4.57
C LEU A 190 6.26 -7.46 5.62
N ARG A 191 6.12 -8.27 6.66
CA ARG A 191 5.37 -7.96 7.87
C ARG A 191 6.33 -7.41 8.92
N ALA A 192 5.89 -6.41 9.66
CA ALA A 192 6.64 -5.79 10.73
C ALA A 192 6.49 -6.63 12.01
N HIS A 193 7.24 -7.75 12.10
CA HIS A 193 7.15 -8.67 13.24
C HIS A 193 7.93 -8.15 14.44
N GLU A 194 7.26 -8.10 15.58
CA GLU A 194 7.83 -7.81 16.89
C GLU A 194 7.91 -9.10 17.72
N GLU A 195 8.96 -9.30 18.53
CA GLU A 195 9.24 -10.57 19.21
C GLU A 195 8.14 -11.02 20.19
N GLY A 196 7.46 -10.06 20.85
CA GLY A 196 6.32 -10.31 21.73
C GLY A 196 5.03 -10.69 21.00
N HIS A 197 4.99 -10.59 19.67
CA HIS A 197 3.77 -10.73 18.85
C HIS A 197 2.67 -9.73 19.21
N GLU A 198 3.03 -8.59 19.79
CA GLU A 198 2.10 -7.54 20.19
C GLU A 198 2.13 -6.36 19.20
N PHE A 199 1.00 -5.70 19.06
CA PHE A 199 0.95 -4.41 18.41
C PHE A 199 1.33 -3.34 19.41
N LEU A 200 2.45 -2.66 19.19
CA LEU A 200 2.93 -1.58 20.04
C LEU A 200 2.22 -0.29 19.63
N ILE A 201 1.07 0.01 20.26
CA ILE A 201 0.25 1.18 19.95
C ILE A 201 0.09 2.01 21.21
N GLY A 202 0.64 3.22 21.19
CA GLY A 202 0.53 4.13 22.31
C GLY A 202 1.63 5.19 22.32
N GLU A 203 1.46 6.15 23.23
CA GLU A 203 2.49 7.15 23.50
C GLU A 203 3.63 6.54 24.32
N LEU A 204 4.86 6.95 24.02
CA LEU A 204 6.02 6.51 24.77
C LEU A 204 6.07 7.20 26.14
N GLU A 205 6.31 6.41 27.20
CA GLU A 205 6.40 6.91 28.57
C GLU A 205 7.57 7.89 28.77
N ASP A 206 8.70 7.61 28.09
CA ASP A 206 9.93 8.40 28.18
C ASP A 206 10.00 9.53 27.15
N VAL A 207 9.08 9.55 26.16
CA VAL A 207 9.06 10.56 25.08
C VAL A 207 7.62 11.07 24.85
N PRO A 208 7.09 11.92 25.73
CA PRO A 208 5.76 12.52 25.54
C PRO A 208 5.64 13.20 24.17
N GLY A 209 4.52 12.98 23.49
CA GLY A 209 4.24 13.48 22.14
C GLY A 209 4.65 12.54 21.01
N PHE A 210 5.39 11.46 21.31
CA PHE A 210 5.72 10.42 20.31
C PHE A 210 4.83 9.20 20.52
N ILE A 211 4.05 8.85 19.50
CA ILE A 211 3.07 7.77 19.53
C ILE A 211 3.52 6.68 18.54
N ASP A 212 3.75 5.48 19.04
CA ASP A 212 4.03 4.33 18.17
C ASP A 212 2.77 3.69 17.62
N CYS A 213 2.90 3.21 16.39
CA CYS A 213 2.09 2.21 15.72
C CYS A 213 3.04 1.18 15.10
N ALA A 214 3.77 0.47 15.96
CA ALA A 214 4.85 -0.44 15.58
C ALA A 214 4.44 -1.92 15.79
N GLY A 215 5.18 -2.85 15.22
CA GLY A 215 4.91 -4.29 15.37
C GLY A 215 3.59 -4.74 14.71
N ILE A 216 3.02 -3.92 13.83
CA ILE A 216 1.72 -4.20 13.22
C ILE A 216 1.90 -5.14 12.03
N GLU A 217 1.70 -6.43 12.29
CA GLU A 217 1.62 -7.48 11.28
C GLU A 217 0.15 -7.88 10.99
N SER A 218 -0.15 -9.11 10.62
CA SER A 218 -1.53 -9.55 10.38
C SER A 218 -2.31 -9.68 11.70
N PRO A 219 -3.52 -9.08 11.80
CA PRO A 219 -4.39 -8.52 10.76
C PRO A 219 -4.35 -6.98 10.64
N GLY A 220 -3.19 -6.35 10.63
CA GLY A 220 -3.01 -4.89 10.71
C GLY A 220 -3.83 -4.07 9.72
N LEU A 221 -3.92 -4.48 8.44
CA LEU A 221 -4.67 -3.71 7.44
C LEU A 221 -6.16 -3.57 7.83
N THR A 222 -6.79 -4.66 8.26
CA THR A 222 -8.21 -4.64 8.65
C THR A 222 -8.43 -3.99 10.01
N SER A 223 -7.41 -3.96 10.86
CA SER A 223 -7.41 -3.27 12.16
C SER A 223 -7.09 -1.77 12.03
N ALA A 224 -6.52 -1.32 10.90
CA ALA A 224 -6.06 0.05 10.73
C ALA A 224 -7.11 1.14 11.05
N PRO A 225 -8.41 1.01 10.70
CA PRO A 225 -9.41 1.99 11.09
C PRO A 225 -9.61 2.09 12.62
N ALA A 226 -9.56 0.95 13.32
CA ALA A 226 -9.67 0.92 14.77
C ALA A 226 -8.41 1.50 15.45
N ILE A 227 -7.22 1.18 14.91
CA ILE A 227 -5.94 1.74 15.36
C ILE A 227 -5.94 3.26 15.18
N GLY A 228 -6.37 3.75 14.02
CA GLY A 228 -6.49 5.20 13.76
C GLY A 228 -7.43 5.90 14.74
N LYS A 229 -8.57 5.27 15.08
CA LYS A 229 -9.50 5.80 16.09
C LYS A 229 -8.87 5.83 17.48
N MET A 230 -8.09 4.80 17.85
CA MET A 230 -7.37 4.73 19.12
C MET A 230 -6.32 5.85 19.23
N VAL A 231 -5.51 6.04 18.19
CA VAL A 231 -4.50 7.11 18.14
C VAL A 231 -5.15 8.50 18.20
N ALA A 232 -6.25 8.71 17.46
CA ALA A 232 -7.02 9.94 17.55
C ALA A 232 -7.56 10.20 18.96
N GLY A 233 -7.96 9.16 19.69
CA GLY A 233 -8.36 9.23 21.11
C GLY A 233 -7.22 9.72 22.00
N ILE A 234 -6.02 9.15 21.85
CA ILE A 234 -4.81 9.57 22.60
C ILE A 234 -4.51 11.06 22.36
N LEU A 235 -4.57 11.50 21.08
CA LEU A 235 -4.33 12.91 20.74
C LEU A 235 -5.43 13.84 21.30
N LYS A 236 -6.69 13.39 21.30
CA LYS A 236 -7.82 14.17 21.82
C LYS A 236 -7.70 14.47 23.33
N GLU A 237 -7.10 13.55 24.11
CA GLU A 237 -6.84 13.75 25.53
C GLU A 237 -5.76 14.83 25.79
N LYS A 238 -4.91 15.11 24.80
CA LYS A 238 -3.75 16.00 24.92
C LYS A 238 -3.91 17.33 24.19
N MET A 239 -4.88 17.41 23.31
CA MET A 239 -5.13 18.57 22.46
C MET A 239 -6.61 18.96 22.55
N ASP A 240 -6.91 20.25 22.57
CA ASP A 240 -8.28 20.76 22.39
C ASP A 240 -8.69 20.61 20.92
N LEU A 241 -8.97 19.36 20.52
CA LEU A 241 -9.42 19.05 19.17
C LEU A 241 -10.92 19.35 19.02
N LYS A 242 -11.25 20.20 18.08
CA LYS A 242 -12.64 20.53 17.71
C LYS A 242 -13.03 19.73 16.47
N GLU A 243 -14.30 19.36 16.41
CA GLU A 243 -14.87 18.75 15.21
C GLU A 243 -14.89 19.79 14.07
N ASP A 244 -14.46 19.37 12.88
CA ASP A 244 -14.56 20.19 11.68
C ASP A 244 -15.97 20.06 11.10
N PRO A 245 -16.79 21.12 11.11
CA PRO A 245 -18.14 21.08 10.54
C PRO A 245 -18.16 20.84 9.03
N ASN A 246 -17.03 21.04 8.35
CA ASN A 246 -16.89 20.83 6.91
C ASN A 246 -16.30 19.45 6.56
N PHE A 247 -16.12 18.57 7.56
CA PHE A 247 -15.54 17.24 7.33
C PHE A 247 -16.33 16.44 6.30
N GLN A 248 -15.63 15.97 5.27
CA GLN A 248 -16.19 15.15 4.21
C GLN A 248 -16.01 13.66 4.55
N GLY A 249 -17.07 13.05 5.10
CA GLY A 249 -17.05 11.63 5.49
C GLY A 249 -17.06 10.64 4.31
N THR A 250 -17.34 11.13 3.10
CA THR A 250 -17.40 10.30 1.87
C THR A 250 -16.55 10.89 0.75
N ARG A 251 -16.08 10.04 -0.13
CA ARG A 251 -15.39 10.45 -1.36
C ARG A 251 -15.98 9.75 -2.59
N LYS A 252 -15.85 10.38 -3.75
CA LYS A 252 -16.22 9.74 -5.02
C LYS A 252 -15.20 8.65 -5.38
N GLY A 253 -15.65 7.41 -5.53
CA GLY A 253 -14.85 6.29 -6.04
C GLY A 253 -14.51 6.45 -7.53
N ILE A 254 -13.56 5.64 -8.05
CA ILE A 254 -13.38 5.49 -9.49
C ILE A 254 -14.63 4.81 -10.04
N LEU A 255 -15.19 5.35 -11.12
CA LEU A 255 -16.33 4.74 -11.78
C LEU A 255 -15.88 3.39 -12.37
N ASP A 256 -16.65 2.35 -12.10
CA ASP A 256 -16.44 1.00 -12.64
C ASP A 256 -17.51 0.74 -13.73
N PRO A 257 -17.18 0.90 -15.02
CA PRO A 257 -18.14 0.71 -16.10
C PRO A 257 -18.71 -0.71 -16.19
N SER A 258 -18.02 -1.70 -15.64
CA SER A 258 -18.48 -3.10 -15.63
C SER A 258 -19.75 -3.32 -14.81
N ARG A 259 -20.12 -2.36 -13.96
CA ARG A 259 -21.33 -2.37 -13.13
C ARG A 259 -22.52 -1.66 -13.77
N LEU A 260 -22.30 -1.02 -14.89
CA LEU A 260 -23.34 -0.28 -15.61
C LEU A 260 -24.11 -1.22 -16.58
N SER A 261 -25.37 -0.91 -16.81
CA SER A 261 -26.11 -1.49 -17.93
C SER A 261 -25.51 -1.01 -19.26
N LEU A 262 -25.86 -1.69 -20.36
CA LEU A 262 -25.38 -1.30 -21.69
C LEU A 262 -25.80 0.13 -22.06
N GLU A 263 -27.02 0.54 -21.67
CA GLU A 263 -27.54 1.88 -21.95
C GLU A 263 -26.78 2.94 -21.15
N GLU A 264 -26.58 2.72 -19.85
CA GLU A 264 -25.79 3.60 -18.99
C GLU A 264 -24.33 3.72 -19.45
N HIS A 265 -23.73 2.61 -19.92
CA HIS A 265 -22.37 2.62 -20.45
C HIS A 265 -22.30 3.41 -21.77
N ASN A 266 -23.26 3.24 -22.69
CA ASN A 266 -23.34 4.02 -23.91
C ASN A 266 -23.57 5.50 -23.62
N GLU A 267 -24.36 5.84 -22.62
CA GLU A 267 -24.55 7.22 -22.19
C GLU A 267 -23.24 7.82 -21.59
N LEU A 268 -22.53 7.03 -20.79
CA LEU A 268 -21.22 7.42 -20.27
C LEU A 268 -20.24 7.73 -21.40
N ILE A 269 -20.16 6.88 -22.42
CA ILE A 269 -19.30 7.08 -23.59
C ILE A 269 -19.70 8.35 -24.37
N ARG A 270 -21.01 8.63 -24.52
CA ARG A 270 -21.47 9.87 -25.14
C ARG A 270 -21.05 11.12 -24.38
N LYS A 271 -21.07 11.06 -23.03
CA LYS A 271 -20.62 12.15 -22.15
C LYS A 271 -19.12 12.30 -22.12
N ASN A 272 -18.39 11.20 -22.15
CA ASN A 272 -16.92 11.17 -22.13
C ASN A 272 -16.41 10.00 -23.01
N PRO A 273 -16.00 10.29 -24.26
CA PRO A 273 -15.54 9.27 -25.22
C PRO A 273 -14.36 8.42 -24.75
N ALA A 274 -13.58 8.90 -23.78
CA ALA A 274 -12.45 8.14 -23.20
C ALA A 274 -12.89 6.81 -22.56
N TYR A 275 -14.13 6.70 -22.09
CA TYR A 275 -14.67 5.43 -21.58
C TYR A 275 -14.97 4.39 -22.68
N GLY A 276 -15.03 4.81 -23.95
CA GLY A 276 -15.13 3.91 -25.11
C GLY A 276 -13.79 3.40 -25.62
N ASN A 277 -12.66 3.99 -25.18
CA ASN A 277 -11.32 3.57 -25.60
C ASN A 277 -10.75 2.55 -24.64
N MET A 278 -10.75 1.26 -25.04
CA MET A 278 -10.28 0.15 -24.22
C MET A 278 -8.75 0.04 -24.24
N ILE A 279 -8.11 0.26 -23.11
CA ILE A 279 -6.65 0.22 -22.94
C ILE A 279 -6.18 -1.15 -22.46
N CYS A 280 -6.74 -1.65 -21.36
CA CYS A 280 -6.38 -2.97 -20.82
C CYS A 280 -7.49 -3.99 -21.12
N ARG A 281 -7.27 -4.85 -22.13
CA ARG A 281 -8.26 -5.86 -22.54
C ARG A 281 -8.39 -7.03 -21.55
N CYS A 282 -7.33 -7.37 -20.80
CA CYS A 282 -7.39 -8.46 -19.83
C CYS A 282 -8.27 -8.14 -18.62
N GLU A 283 -8.28 -6.88 -18.20
CA GLU A 283 -9.06 -6.39 -17.05
C GLU A 283 -10.23 -5.50 -17.49
N MET A 284 -10.39 -5.26 -18.81
CA MET A 284 -11.44 -4.43 -19.39
C MET A 284 -11.45 -3.00 -18.84
N ILE A 285 -10.26 -2.36 -18.81
CA ILE A 285 -10.09 -0.99 -18.32
C ILE A 285 -9.97 -0.01 -19.47
N SER A 286 -10.82 1.02 -19.43
CA SER A 286 -10.87 2.10 -20.41
C SER A 286 -9.87 3.22 -20.10
N GLU A 287 -9.64 4.09 -21.10
CA GLU A 287 -8.87 5.33 -20.92
C GLU A 287 -9.55 6.26 -19.89
N GLY A 288 -10.88 6.32 -19.87
CA GLY A 288 -11.62 7.14 -18.92
C GLY A 288 -11.35 6.78 -17.45
N GLU A 289 -11.23 5.50 -17.12
CA GLU A 289 -10.85 5.05 -15.79
C GLU A 289 -9.40 5.41 -15.45
N ILE A 290 -8.49 5.33 -16.43
CA ILE A 290 -7.08 5.72 -16.25
C ILE A 290 -6.97 7.23 -16.00
N LEU A 291 -7.71 8.05 -16.75
CA LEU A 291 -7.75 9.49 -16.55
C LEU A 291 -8.31 9.86 -15.16
N ASP A 292 -9.40 9.21 -14.75
CA ASP A 292 -9.91 9.40 -13.38
C ASP A 292 -8.85 9.04 -12.34
N ALA A 293 -8.11 7.95 -12.52
CA ALA A 293 -7.04 7.55 -11.61
C ALA A 293 -5.87 8.54 -11.55
N ILE A 294 -5.61 9.29 -12.62
CA ILE A 294 -4.56 10.32 -12.67
C ILE A 294 -5.02 11.62 -12.01
N HIS A 295 -6.25 12.06 -12.27
CA HIS A 295 -6.74 13.38 -11.87
C HIS A 295 -7.39 13.45 -10.50
N ARG A 296 -7.50 12.33 -9.79
CA ARG A 296 -8.05 12.29 -8.42
C ARG A 296 -7.12 12.93 -7.38
N PRO A 297 -7.62 13.24 -6.17
CA PRO A 297 -6.76 13.51 -5.03
C PRO A 297 -5.72 12.40 -4.87
N LEU A 298 -4.45 12.75 -4.68
CA LEU A 298 -3.32 11.81 -4.66
C LEU A 298 -3.25 10.92 -5.92
N GLY A 299 -3.47 11.50 -7.08
CA GLY A 299 -3.54 10.82 -8.37
C GLY A 299 -2.32 9.97 -8.71
N ALA A 300 -2.51 9.00 -9.59
CA ALA A 300 -1.46 8.10 -10.04
C ALA A 300 -0.40 8.84 -10.87
N LYS A 301 0.89 8.62 -10.56
CA LYS A 301 2.04 9.19 -11.27
C LYS A 301 2.96 8.13 -11.87
N SER A 302 2.59 6.85 -11.77
CA SER A 302 3.40 5.72 -12.26
C SER A 302 2.48 4.62 -12.79
N LEU A 303 3.04 3.64 -13.51
CA LEU A 303 2.28 2.49 -14.02
C LEU A 303 1.64 1.68 -12.89
N ASP A 304 2.37 1.43 -11.81
CA ASP A 304 1.81 0.74 -10.65
C ASP A 304 0.80 1.61 -9.88
N GLY A 305 0.92 2.93 -9.96
CA GLY A 305 -0.09 3.86 -9.46
C GLY A 305 -1.44 3.68 -10.17
N ILE A 306 -1.44 3.57 -11.51
CA ILE A 306 -2.61 3.24 -12.33
C ILE A 306 -3.11 1.83 -11.99
N LYS A 307 -2.21 0.85 -12.03
CA LYS A 307 -2.50 -0.56 -11.78
C LYS A 307 -3.22 -0.80 -10.45
N ARG A 308 -2.77 -0.15 -9.38
CA ARG A 308 -3.36 -0.31 -8.05
C ARG A 308 -4.72 0.36 -7.90
N ARG A 309 -5.04 1.36 -8.74
CA ARG A 309 -6.33 2.07 -8.73
C ARG A 309 -7.36 1.46 -9.67
N THR A 310 -6.94 1.07 -10.88
CA THR A 310 -7.84 0.62 -11.94
C THR A 310 -7.74 -0.86 -12.27
N ARG A 311 -6.65 -1.53 -11.86
CA ARG A 311 -6.24 -2.88 -12.28
C ARG A 311 -5.65 -2.98 -13.69
N ALA A 312 -5.51 -1.91 -14.45
CA ALA A 312 -4.81 -1.94 -15.73
C ALA A 312 -3.41 -2.56 -15.54
N GLY A 313 -3.11 -3.64 -16.26
CA GLY A 313 -1.86 -4.40 -16.13
C GLY A 313 -1.85 -5.53 -15.09
N MET A 314 -2.96 -5.79 -14.38
CA MET A 314 -3.06 -6.91 -13.43
C MET A 314 -3.55 -8.23 -14.04
N GLY A 315 -3.97 -8.24 -15.29
CA GLY A 315 -4.48 -9.44 -15.95
C GLY A 315 -3.36 -10.40 -16.38
N ARG A 316 -3.75 -11.50 -17.05
CA ARG A 316 -2.83 -12.60 -17.37
C ARG A 316 -1.58 -12.21 -18.18
N CYS A 317 -1.63 -11.13 -18.97
CA CYS A 317 -0.47 -10.66 -19.72
C CYS A 317 0.50 -9.80 -18.89
N GLN A 318 0.16 -9.45 -17.63
CA GLN A 318 0.99 -8.67 -16.71
C GLN A 318 1.59 -7.41 -17.36
N SER A 319 0.74 -6.57 -17.95
CA SER A 319 1.07 -5.33 -18.66
C SER A 319 1.71 -5.48 -20.04
N GLY A 320 1.93 -6.68 -20.55
CA GLY A 320 2.65 -6.92 -21.81
C GLY A 320 2.08 -6.19 -23.03
N PHE A 321 0.78 -5.85 -23.02
CA PHE A 321 0.14 -5.14 -24.15
C PHE A 321 -0.31 -3.72 -23.80
N CYS A 322 -0.72 -3.46 -22.57
CA CYS A 322 -1.30 -2.16 -22.22
C CYS A 322 -0.28 -1.12 -21.73
N SER A 323 0.94 -1.53 -21.34
CA SER A 323 1.94 -0.59 -20.79
C SER A 323 2.31 0.56 -21.74
N PRO A 324 2.56 0.38 -23.04
CA PRO A 324 2.89 1.51 -23.91
C PRO A 324 1.76 2.54 -23.94
N ARG A 325 0.52 2.10 -24.11
CA ARG A 325 -0.65 3.01 -24.13
C ARG A 325 -0.88 3.70 -22.79
N THR A 326 -0.66 2.98 -21.68
CA THR A 326 -0.76 3.58 -20.34
C THR A 326 0.36 4.62 -20.14
N MET A 327 1.57 4.38 -20.65
CA MET A 327 2.66 5.34 -20.61
C MET A 327 2.37 6.58 -21.47
N GLU A 328 1.83 6.43 -22.67
CA GLU A 328 1.39 7.55 -23.52
C GLU A 328 0.38 8.45 -22.78
N ILE A 329 -0.63 7.84 -22.13
CA ILE A 329 -1.63 8.57 -21.36
C ILE A 329 -0.97 9.29 -20.18
N LEU A 330 -0.13 8.60 -19.39
CA LEU A 330 0.57 9.21 -18.26
C LEU A 330 1.46 10.37 -18.72
N SER A 331 2.25 10.19 -19.78
CA SER A 331 3.12 11.23 -20.34
C SER A 331 2.33 12.47 -20.74
N ARG A 332 1.21 12.27 -21.45
CA ARG A 332 0.32 13.35 -21.89
C ARG A 332 -0.29 14.12 -20.72
N GLU A 333 -0.84 13.40 -19.74
CA GLU A 333 -1.58 14.00 -18.62
C GLU A 333 -0.65 14.64 -17.60
N LEU A 334 0.52 14.04 -17.34
CA LEU A 334 1.51 14.58 -16.41
C LEU A 334 2.45 15.60 -17.07
N LYS A 335 2.42 15.70 -18.42
CA LYS A 335 3.30 16.57 -19.23
C LYS A 335 4.79 16.28 -18.97
N VAL A 336 5.14 15.01 -18.88
CA VAL A 336 6.53 14.54 -18.71
C VAL A 336 6.89 13.60 -19.85
N PRO A 337 8.16 13.55 -20.30
CA PRO A 337 8.63 12.59 -21.28
C PRO A 337 8.42 11.15 -20.83
N MET A 338 8.21 10.22 -21.78
CA MET A 338 7.98 8.80 -21.44
C MET A 338 9.18 8.18 -20.72
N GLU A 339 10.39 8.66 -20.99
CA GLU A 339 11.65 8.23 -20.38
C GLU A 339 11.73 8.59 -18.89
N GLU A 340 10.96 9.58 -18.44
CA GLU A 340 10.89 9.97 -17.03
C GLU A 340 9.85 9.16 -16.25
N LEU A 341 8.94 8.47 -16.94
CA LEU A 341 7.94 7.66 -16.30
C LEU A 341 8.56 6.44 -15.63
N THR A 342 8.03 6.11 -14.46
CA THR A 342 8.49 4.98 -13.67
C THR A 342 7.43 3.89 -13.59
N LYS A 343 7.90 2.67 -13.34
CA LYS A 343 6.99 1.56 -13.00
C LYS A 343 6.32 1.80 -11.64
N SER A 344 7.08 2.17 -10.61
CA SER A 344 6.61 2.27 -9.23
C SER A 344 7.21 3.40 -8.41
N GLY A 345 7.78 4.43 -9.07
CA GLY A 345 8.52 5.52 -8.42
C GLY A 345 10.02 5.24 -8.33
N GLY A 346 10.78 6.18 -7.75
CA GLY A 346 12.23 6.08 -7.61
C GLY A 346 12.96 5.82 -8.94
N GLY A 347 13.94 4.93 -8.93
CA GLY A 347 14.75 4.55 -10.10
C GLY A 347 14.11 3.51 -11.02
N SER A 348 12.82 3.17 -10.88
CA SER A 348 12.16 2.10 -11.66
C SER A 348 11.72 2.53 -13.07
N LYS A 349 12.62 3.16 -13.83
CA LYS A 349 12.36 3.55 -15.22
C LYS A 349 12.18 2.33 -16.12
N LEU A 350 11.27 2.43 -17.11
CA LEU A 350 11.06 1.38 -18.12
C LEU A 350 11.84 1.65 -19.38
N ILE A 351 12.01 2.93 -19.73
CA ILE A 351 12.83 3.37 -20.84
C ILE A 351 14.14 3.88 -20.25
N THR A 352 15.26 3.26 -20.62
CA THR A 352 16.60 3.57 -20.09
C THR A 352 17.46 4.32 -21.08
N GLY A 353 17.02 4.50 -22.33
CA GLY A 353 17.72 5.23 -23.38
C GLY A 353 17.23 4.83 -24.77
N HIS A 354 17.77 5.44 -25.79
CA HIS A 354 17.51 5.13 -27.20
C HIS A 354 18.51 4.08 -27.70
N SER A 355 18.03 3.02 -28.35
CA SER A 355 18.87 1.93 -28.82
C SER A 355 19.94 2.33 -29.84
N LYS A 356 19.78 3.47 -30.52
CA LYS A 356 20.74 4.00 -31.50
C LYS A 356 21.82 4.90 -30.91
N GLU A 357 21.68 5.37 -29.68
CA GLU A 357 22.69 6.21 -29.00
C GLU A 357 23.92 5.39 -28.57
N ILE A 358 23.73 4.08 -28.36
CA ILE A 358 24.82 3.16 -27.96
C ILE A 358 25.87 2.98 -29.09
N TYR A 359 25.47 3.20 -30.35
CA TYR A 359 26.36 3.01 -31.51
C TYR A 359 27.14 4.26 -31.97
N GLN A 360 26.95 5.40 -31.31
CA GLN A 360 27.68 6.63 -31.66
C GLN A 360 29.01 6.80 -30.91
N GLY A 361 29.35 5.86 -30.01
CA GLY A 361 30.55 5.94 -29.15
C GLY A 361 31.73 5.04 -29.52
N GLU A 362 31.56 4.06 -30.43
CA GLU A 362 32.62 3.08 -30.71
C GLU A 362 33.22 3.12 -32.13
N ASP A 363 32.71 3.96 -33.03
CA ASP A 363 33.22 4.07 -34.41
C ASP A 363 33.91 5.43 -34.72
N ALA A 364 34.48 6.09 -33.69
CA ALA A 364 35.23 7.32 -33.86
C ALA A 364 36.67 7.19 -33.32
N GLU A 365 37.38 6.08 -33.69
CA GLU A 365 38.85 5.99 -33.67
C GLU A 365 39.38 5.30 -34.92
#